data_20efea2d101bc009d994a85ec4859f97
#
_entry.id   20efea2d101bc009d994a85ec4859f97
#
_cell.length_a   1.000
_cell.length_b   1.000
_cell.length_c   1.000
_cell.angle_alpha   90.00
_cell.angle_beta   90.00
_cell.angle_gamma   90.00
#
_symmetry.space_group_name_H-M   'P 1'
#
loop_
_entity.id
_entity.type
_entity.pdbx_description
1 polymer ?
#
loop_
_entity_poly.entity_id
_entity_poly.type
_entity_poly.pdbx_seq_one_letter_code
_entity_poly.pdbx_strand_id
1 'polypeptide(L)'
;MSDVIDNPRQRRAGRLALIIAIPVAVLSVLPLFWALISSLRPSSEIFAHLSPFSLATIWPSSVSLDNYAAVLNSDFSRSLINSVVVAFFSVVLGLIVSSLAAFALAVLDFPGRGAVFAVMVVSFLVPFEAIAIPLATTFRDWNLQNTMVGLVLPAIGNGLSIFLLRQFFLNIPYSLAEAARMDGLSWFGIYRRIYLPLSRASLVGAGLILFVFQWQSFLWPLLIAPSPDSRVAPVAIADFAQESGVDYGQMFAAAILTAAVPLILLLVFQRQFTGSLASSGSKE
;
A
#
# COMPACT_ATOMS: atom_id res chain seq x y z
N MET A 1 -22.58 -14.09 -34.68
CA MET A 1 -22.56 -12.83 -35.37
C MET A 1 -21.34 -12.11 -34.87
N SER A 2 -20.20 -12.48 -35.39
CA SER A 2 -18.90 -12.10 -34.78
C SER A 2 -17.81 -12.41 -35.80
N ASP A 3 -17.64 -11.52 -36.73
CA ASP A 3 -16.40 -11.45 -37.50
C ASP A 3 -15.60 -10.26 -36.96
N VAL A 4 -14.95 -10.47 -35.84
CA VAL A 4 -13.81 -9.65 -35.43
C VAL A 4 -12.72 -9.93 -36.44
N ILE A 5 -12.61 -9.05 -37.44
CA ILE A 5 -11.62 -9.09 -38.50
C ILE A 5 -10.23 -9.14 -37.85
N ASP A 6 -9.66 -10.33 -37.88
CA ASP A 6 -8.40 -10.71 -37.27
C ASP A 6 -7.24 -10.10 -38.08
N ASN A 7 -6.97 -8.84 -37.81
CA ASN A 7 -5.97 -8.05 -38.53
C ASN A 7 -4.56 -8.64 -38.25
N PRO A 8 -3.84 -9.17 -39.28
CA PRO A 8 -2.51 -9.74 -39.10
C PRO A 8 -1.48 -8.79 -38.50
N ARG A 9 -1.68 -7.47 -38.61
CA ARG A 9 -0.85 -6.44 -37.96
C ARG A 9 -1.08 -6.42 -36.44
N GLN A 10 -2.34 -6.60 -35.98
CA GLN A 10 -2.64 -6.68 -34.54
C GLN A 10 -2.08 -7.97 -33.92
N ARG A 11 -2.13 -9.10 -34.62
CA ARG A 11 -1.49 -10.35 -34.16
C ARG A 11 0.03 -10.23 -34.08
N ARG A 12 0.68 -9.55 -35.02
CA ARG A 12 2.14 -9.29 -34.97
C ARG A 12 2.50 -8.36 -33.84
N ALA A 13 1.75 -7.27 -33.64
CA ALA A 13 1.94 -6.34 -32.53
C ALA A 13 1.74 -7.05 -31.17
N GLY A 14 0.73 -7.90 -31.05
CA GLY A 14 0.51 -8.68 -29.83
C GLY A 14 1.64 -9.68 -29.53
N ARG A 15 2.19 -10.37 -30.56
CA ARG A 15 3.36 -11.25 -30.39
C ARG A 15 4.61 -10.49 -30.01
N LEU A 16 4.89 -9.34 -30.62
CA LEU A 16 6.00 -8.46 -30.25
C LEU A 16 5.87 -7.95 -28.81
N ALA A 17 4.67 -7.55 -28.41
CA ALA A 17 4.39 -7.15 -27.04
C ALA A 17 4.66 -8.29 -26.04
N LEU A 18 4.26 -9.53 -26.37
CA LEU A 18 4.54 -10.70 -25.52
C LEU A 18 6.05 -11.02 -25.45
N ILE A 19 6.78 -10.92 -26.58
CA ILE A 19 8.23 -11.15 -26.63
C ILE A 19 8.99 -10.17 -25.73
N ILE A 20 8.49 -8.94 -25.58
CA ILE A 20 9.08 -7.93 -24.70
C ILE A 20 8.55 -8.10 -23.26
N ALA A 21 7.26 -8.34 -23.09
CA ALA A 21 6.64 -8.43 -21.78
C ALA A 21 7.16 -9.62 -20.94
N ILE A 22 7.40 -10.78 -21.58
CA ILE A 22 7.88 -11.97 -20.87
C ILE A 22 9.27 -11.75 -20.25
N PRO A 23 10.32 -11.29 -20.99
CA PRO A 23 11.61 -10.97 -20.40
C PRO A 23 11.55 -9.92 -19.30
N VAL A 24 10.74 -8.87 -19.48
CA VAL A 24 10.55 -7.82 -18.45
C VAL A 24 9.90 -8.41 -17.20
N ALA A 25 8.87 -9.24 -17.35
CA ALA A 25 8.22 -9.91 -16.23
C ALA A 25 9.19 -10.86 -15.50
N VAL A 26 9.95 -11.67 -16.24
CA VAL A 26 10.96 -12.57 -15.67
C VAL A 26 12.02 -11.76 -14.90
N LEU A 27 12.56 -10.70 -15.51
CA LEU A 27 13.57 -9.85 -14.87
C LEU A 27 13.01 -9.17 -13.59
N SER A 28 11.74 -8.78 -13.59
CA SER A 28 11.10 -8.16 -12.43
C SER A 28 10.82 -9.15 -11.29
N VAL A 29 10.53 -10.39 -11.62
CA VAL A 29 10.24 -11.45 -10.63
C VAL A 29 11.51 -12.11 -10.10
N LEU A 30 12.59 -12.10 -10.87
CA LEU A 30 13.83 -12.78 -10.54
C LEU A 30 14.42 -12.38 -9.17
N PRO A 31 14.51 -11.10 -8.77
CA PRO A 31 15.00 -10.72 -7.44
C PRO A 31 14.12 -11.27 -6.32
N LEU A 32 12.79 -11.25 -6.50
CA LEU A 32 11.85 -11.79 -5.50
C LEU A 32 11.95 -13.30 -5.39
N PHE A 33 12.08 -13.98 -6.53
CA PHE A 33 12.31 -15.41 -6.57
C PHE A 33 13.62 -15.79 -5.86
N TRP A 34 14.69 -15.04 -6.15
CA TRP A 34 15.99 -15.28 -5.50
C TRP A 34 15.92 -15.03 -3.99
N ALA A 35 15.25 -13.99 -3.54
CA ALA A 35 15.02 -13.72 -2.13
C ALA A 35 14.22 -14.85 -1.45
N LEU A 36 13.19 -15.37 -2.12
CA LEU A 36 12.40 -16.50 -1.63
C LEU A 36 13.25 -17.76 -1.49
N ILE A 37 14.04 -18.10 -2.50
CA ILE A 37 14.91 -19.27 -2.45
C ILE A 37 16.00 -19.09 -1.39
N SER A 38 16.57 -17.89 -1.27
CA SER A 38 17.58 -17.57 -0.26
C SER A 38 17.06 -17.63 1.17
N SER A 39 15.78 -17.29 1.40
CA SER A 39 15.16 -17.43 2.71
C SER A 39 14.99 -18.88 3.19
N LEU A 40 15.02 -19.84 2.25
CA LEU A 40 14.86 -21.27 2.49
C LEU A 40 16.18 -22.03 2.64
N ARG A 41 17.32 -21.34 2.73
CA ARG A 41 18.64 -21.97 2.87
C ARG A 41 19.43 -21.34 4.02
N PRO A 42 20.41 -22.06 4.58
CA PRO A 42 21.34 -21.50 5.58
C PRO A 42 22.06 -20.26 5.05
N SER A 43 22.26 -19.24 5.90
CA SER A 43 22.92 -17.97 5.53
C SER A 43 24.29 -18.16 4.91
N SER A 44 25.06 -19.18 5.35
CA SER A 44 26.38 -19.53 4.81
C SER A 44 26.35 -20.01 3.36
N GLU A 45 25.23 -20.58 2.88
CA GLU A 45 25.11 -21.12 1.53
C GLU A 45 24.63 -20.10 0.50
N ILE A 46 24.05 -18.96 0.96
CA ILE A 46 23.39 -17.98 0.06
C ILE A 46 24.37 -17.44 -0.98
N PHE A 47 25.61 -17.12 -0.58
CA PHE A 47 26.65 -16.57 -1.46
C PHE A 47 27.75 -17.56 -1.81
N ALA A 48 27.76 -18.75 -1.23
CA ALA A 48 28.84 -19.74 -1.43
C ALA A 48 28.99 -20.21 -2.88
N HIS A 49 27.93 -20.17 -3.66
CA HIS A 49 27.90 -20.68 -5.03
C HIS A 49 27.87 -19.57 -6.10
N LEU A 50 28.13 -18.31 -5.72
CA LEU A 50 28.24 -17.20 -6.66
C LEU A 50 29.58 -17.18 -7.41
N SER A 51 30.64 -17.67 -6.80
CA SER A 51 31.96 -17.72 -7.41
C SER A 51 32.69 -19.02 -7.06
N PRO A 52 32.87 -19.97 -8.03
CA PRO A 52 32.32 -19.91 -9.39
C PRO A 52 30.78 -20.07 -9.42
N PHE A 53 30.14 -19.42 -10.38
CA PHE A 53 28.67 -19.50 -10.53
C PHE A 53 28.25 -20.95 -10.82
N SER A 54 27.27 -21.43 -10.04
CA SER A 54 26.70 -22.77 -10.21
C SER A 54 25.17 -22.74 -10.14
N LEU A 55 24.54 -23.81 -10.60
CA LEU A 55 23.07 -23.94 -10.51
C LEU A 55 22.57 -23.93 -9.05
N ALA A 56 23.42 -24.27 -8.08
CA ALA A 56 23.12 -24.16 -6.66
C ALA A 56 22.90 -22.70 -6.20
N THR A 57 23.33 -21.71 -6.97
CA THR A 57 22.98 -20.30 -6.73
C THR A 57 21.48 -20.05 -6.90
N ILE A 58 20.86 -20.70 -7.90
CA ILE A 58 19.45 -20.51 -8.24
C ILE A 58 18.55 -21.52 -7.51
N TRP A 59 19.02 -22.76 -7.34
CA TRP A 59 18.25 -23.82 -6.70
C TRP A 59 18.97 -24.33 -5.45
N PRO A 60 18.29 -24.33 -4.25
CA PRO A 60 18.94 -24.74 -3.00
C PRO A 60 19.30 -26.22 -3.02
N SER A 61 20.46 -26.56 -2.43
CA SER A 61 20.87 -27.96 -2.20
C SER A 61 20.03 -28.62 -1.10
N SER A 62 19.61 -27.81 -0.11
CA SER A 62 18.72 -28.20 0.97
C SER A 62 17.69 -27.12 1.22
N VAL A 63 16.44 -27.50 1.49
CA VAL A 63 15.36 -26.57 1.86
C VAL A 63 15.15 -26.68 3.37
N SER A 64 15.28 -25.57 4.10
CA SER A 64 15.01 -25.47 5.52
C SER A 64 14.05 -24.31 5.82
N LEU A 65 13.22 -24.46 6.85
CA LEU A 65 12.38 -23.42 7.40
C LEU A 65 12.97 -22.80 8.67
N ASP A 66 14.22 -23.11 9.01
CA ASP A 66 14.86 -22.64 10.25
C ASP A 66 14.94 -21.11 10.33
N ASN A 67 15.19 -20.43 9.20
CA ASN A 67 15.18 -18.98 9.15
C ASN A 67 13.81 -18.41 9.51
N TYR A 68 12.74 -19.01 9.01
CA TYR A 68 11.37 -18.59 9.33
C TYR A 68 11.02 -18.85 10.79
N ALA A 69 11.44 -20.01 11.32
CA ALA A 69 11.24 -20.34 12.74
C ALA A 69 12.01 -19.36 13.64
N ALA A 70 13.26 -19.05 13.32
CA ALA A 70 14.07 -18.08 14.06
C ALA A 70 13.44 -16.67 14.03
N VAL A 71 13.03 -16.20 12.84
CA VAL A 71 12.41 -14.88 12.66
C VAL A 71 11.08 -14.79 13.42
N LEU A 72 10.22 -15.80 13.36
CA LEU A 72 8.93 -15.80 14.06
C LEU A 72 9.06 -15.93 15.57
N ASN A 73 10.16 -16.49 16.07
CA ASN A 73 10.46 -16.57 17.50
C ASN A 73 11.25 -15.34 18.02
N SER A 74 11.60 -14.39 17.16
CA SER A 74 12.26 -13.13 17.52
C SER A 74 11.24 -11.99 17.72
N ASP A 75 11.74 -10.81 18.12
CA ASP A 75 10.93 -9.58 18.23
C ASP A 75 10.33 -9.12 16.89
N PHE A 76 10.78 -9.69 15.79
CA PHE A 76 10.23 -9.40 14.45
C PHE A 76 8.74 -9.78 14.34
N SER A 77 8.30 -10.85 14.99
CA SER A 77 6.88 -11.25 14.99
C SER A 77 5.99 -10.16 15.59
N ARG A 78 6.43 -9.49 16.68
CA ARG A 78 5.76 -8.33 17.25
C ARG A 78 5.75 -7.16 16.26
N SER A 79 6.87 -6.88 15.60
CA SER A 79 6.98 -5.81 14.60
C SER A 79 6.06 -6.03 13.40
N LEU A 80 5.87 -7.28 12.97
CA LEU A 80 4.93 -7.64 11.92
C LEU A 80 3.48 -7.40 12.36
N ILE A 81 3.12 -7.78 13.59
CA ILE A 81 1.80 -7.50 14.17
C ILE A 81 1.58 -5.99 14.28
N ASN A 82 2.57 -5.24 14.78
CA ASN A 82 2.51 -3.77 14.84
C ASN A 82 2.22 -3.17 13.46
N SER A 83 2.92 -3.64 12.40
CA SER A 83 2.66 -3.20 11.02
C SER A 83 1.22 -3.42 10.60
N VAL A 84 0.66 -4.60 10.88
CA VAL A 84 -0.75 -4.92 10.54
C VAL A 84 -1.70 -4.01 11.31
N VAL A 85 -1.48 -3.81 12.60
CA VAL A 85 -2.32 -2.96 13.45
C VAL A 85 -2.26 -1.50 13.00
N VAL A 86 -1.05 -0.98 12.78
CA VAL A 86 -0.84 0.39 12.31
C VAL A 86 -1.48 0.59 10.93
N ALA A 87 -1.27 -0.32 9.99
CA ALA A 87 -1.88 -0.26 8.66
C ALA A 87 -3.42 -0.31 8.73
N PHE A 88 -3.98 -1.20 9.56
CA PHE A 88 -5.42 -1.32 9.74
C PHE A 88 -6.04 -0.01 10.24
N PHE A 89 -5.53 0.56 11.33
CA PHE A 89 -6.06 1.79 11.89
C PHE A 89 -5.84 2.99 10.97
N SER A 90 -4.69 3.08 10.31
CA SER A 90 -4.41 4.13 9.33
C SER A 90 -5.37 4.08 8.15
N VAL A 91 -5.67 2.89 7.63
CA VAL A 91 -6.61 2.72 6.51
C VAL A 91 -8.04 3.05 6.96
N VAL A 92 -8.50 2.49 8.07
CA VAL A 92 -9.88 2.70 8.53
C VAL A 92 -10.14 4.16 8.87
N LEU A 93 -9.29 4.77 9.70
CA LEU A 93 -9.44 6.17 10.10
C LEU A 93 -9.18 7.10 8.92
N GLY A 94 -8.18 6.81 8.10
CA GLY A 94 -7.87 7.56 6.89
C GLY A 94 -9.01 7.54 5.87
N LEU A 95 -9.68 6.40 5.65
CA LEU A 95 -10.86 6.31 4.78
C LEU A 95 -12.05 7.09 5.34
N ILE A 96 -12.30 7.01 6.65
CA ILE A 96 -13.38 7.77 7.29
C ILE A 96 -13.15 9.27 7.08
N VAL A 97 -11.99 9.78 7.44
CA VAL A 97 -11.66 11.20 7.31
C VAL A 97 -11.63 11.63 5.83
N SER A 98 -10.97 10.85 4.98
CA SER A 98 -10.86 11.18 3.55
C SER A 98 -12.21 11.17 2.84
N SER A 99 -13.09 10.22 3.13
CA SER A 99 -14.41 10.16 2.50
C SER A 99 -15.35 11.26 2.98
N LEU A 100 -15.32 11.62 4.26
CA LEU A 100 -16.07 12.77 4.79
C LEU A 100 -15.59 14.08 4.19
N ALA A 101 -14.26 14.31 4.13
CA ALA A 101 -13.68 15.49 3.52
C ALA A 101 -14.01 15.56 2.01
N ALA A 102 -13.88 14.43 1.30
CA ALA A 102 -14.21 14.32 -0.11
C ALA A 102 -15.70 14.64 -0.38
N PHE A 103 -16.61 14.12 0.47
CA PHE A 103 -18.03 14.42 0.39
C PHE A 103 -18.33 15.90 0.61
N ALA A 104 -17.77 16.49 1.65
CA ALA A 104 -17.92 17.93 1.92
C ALA A 104 -17.42 18.77 0.74
N LEU A 105 -16.25 18.43 0.18
CA LEU A 105 -15.65 19.17 -0.94
C LEU A 105 -16.29 18.89 -2.31
N ALA A 106 -17.07 17.81 -2.46
CA ALA A 106 -17.73 17.48 -3.71
C ALA A 106 -19.18 17.95 -3.73
N VAL A 107 -19.91 17.78 -2.61
CA VAL A 107 -21.38 17.84 -2.57
C VAL A 107 -21.90 19.07 -1.85
N LEU A 108 -21.24 19.45 -0.74
CA LEU A 108 -21.71 20.59 0.04
C LEU A 108 -21.28 21.91 -0.62
N ASP A 109 -22.15 22.90 -0.56
CA ASP A 109 -21.81 24.25 -0.99
C ASP A 109 -21.53 25.12 0.23
N PHE A 110 -20.30 25.64 0.32
CA PHE A 110 -19.86 26.53 1.37
C PHE A 110 -18.79 27.51 0.86
N PRO A 111 -18.70 28.71 1.46
CA PRO A 111 -17.72 29.72 1.05
C PRO A 111 -16.29 29.20 1.29
N GLY A 112 -15.40 29.41 0.31
CA GLY A 112 -14.00 29.00 0.41
C GLY A 112 -13.71 27.53 0.04
N ARG A 113 -14.72 26.71 -0.37
CA ARG A 113 -14.54 25.31 -0.76
C ARG A 113 -13.37 25.09 -1.74
N GLY A 114 -13.26 25.96 -2.76
CA GLY A 114 -12.20 25.88 -3.74
C GLY A 114 -10.81 26.15 -3.14
N ALA A 115 -10.71 27.13 -2.24
CA ALA A 115 -9.46 27.45 -1.56
C ALA A 115 -9.01 26.30 -0.62
N VAL A 116 -9.94 25.75 0.16
CA VAL A 116 -9.66 24.58 1.02
C VAL A 116 -9.17 23.41 0.20
N PHE A 117 -9.82 23.13 -0.94
CA PHE A 117 -9.39 22.06 -1.84
C PHE A 117 -7.99 22.35 -2.43
N ALA A 118 -7.73 23.57 -2.87
CA ALA A 118 -6.41 23.97 -3.40
C ALA A 118 -5.30 23.81 -2.36
N VAL A 119 -5.52 24.28 -1.13
CA VAL A 119 -4.55 24.13 -0.02
C VAL A 119 -4.27 22.65 0.25
N MET A 120 -5.31 21.82 0.28
CA MET A 120 -5.17 20.39 0.50
C MET A 120 -4.36 19.70 -0.61
N VAL A 121 -4.60 20.07 -1.90
CA VAL A 121 -3.84 19.53 -3.02
C VAL A 121 -2.37 19.97 -2.94
N VAL A 122 -2.12 21.25 -2.65
CA VAL A 122 -0.75 21.78 -2.48
C VAL A 122 -0.05 21.08 -1.32
N SER A 123 -0.73 20.88 -0.18
CA SER A 123 -0.15 20.17 0.98
C SER A 123 0.26 18.74 0.66
N PHE A 124 -0.49 18.05 -0.19
CA PHE A 124 -0.13 16.71 -0.65
C PHE A 124 1.11 16.69 -1.54
N LEU A 125 1.41 17.78 -2.25
CA LEU A 125 2.61 17.87 -3.11
C LEU A 125 3.89 18.12 -2.31
N VAL A 126 3.79 18.51 -1.03
CA VAL A 126 4.96 18.66 -0.14
C VAL A 126 5.52 17.26 0.17
N PRO A 127 6.79 16.97 -0.16
CA PRO A 127 7.41 15.69 0.19
C PRO A 127 7.38 15.47 1.70
N PHE A 128 6.91 14.29 2.13
CA PHE A 128 6.84 13.96 3.56
C PHE A 128 8.21 14.06 4.24
N GLU A 129 9.28 13.69 3.53
CA GLU A 129 10.66 13.74 4.02
C GLU A 129 11.09 15.13 4.45
N ALA A 130 10.55 16.18 3.81
CA ALA A 130 10.87 17.57 4.16
C ALA A 130 10.29 17.99 5.52
N ILE A 131 9.18 17.39 5.93
CA ILE A 131 8.50 17.70 7.19
C ILE A 131 8.72 16.65 8.28
N ALA A 132 9.31 15.50 7.95
CA ALA A 132 9.42 14.36 8.86
C ALA A 132 10.17 14.70 10.17
N ILE A 133 11.30 15.41 10.10
CA ILE A 133 12.10 15.77 11.29
C ILE A 133 11.35 16.75 12.20
N PRO A 134 10.86 17.93 11.73
CA PRO A 134 10.11 18.85 12.58
C PRO A 134 8.82 18.21 13.12
N LEU A 135 8.15 17.37 12.34
CA LEU A 135 6.99 16.63 12.80
C LEU A 135 7.35 15.64 13.93
N ALA A 136 8.45 14.90 13.78
CA ALA A 136 8.92 13.97 14.81
C ALA A 136 9.28 14.72 16.13
N THR A 137 9.87 15.90 16.05
CA THR A 137 10.13 16.74 17.22
C THR A 137 8.84 17.11 17.93
N THR A 138 7.85 17.63 17.18
CA THR A 138 6.52 17.97 17.72
C THR A 138 5.84 16.78 18.40
N PHE A 139 5.90 15.60 17.78
CA PHE A 139 5.30 14.39 18.35
C PHE A 139 6.01 13.88 19.61
N ARG A 140 7.34 14.10 19.71
CA ARG A 140 8.10 13.83 20.94
C ARG A 140 7.66 14.76 22.07
N ASP A 141 7.49 16.05 21.79
CA ASP A 141 7.02 17.05 22.76
C ASP A 141 5.61 16.72 23.27
N TRP A 142 4.79 16.08 22.41
CA TRP A 142 3.46 15.60 22.79
C TRP A 142 3.47 14.22 23.46
N ASN A 143 4.64 13.64 23.75
CA ASN A 143 4.79 12.29 24.31
C ASN A 143 4.15 11.17 23.44
N LEU A 144 4.13 11.33 22.11
CA LEU A 144 3.60 10.35 21.18
C LEU A 144 4.68 9.42 20.62
N GLN A 145 5.95 9.58 21.04
CA GLN A 145 7.04 8.68 20.66
C GLN A 145 6.78 7.26 21.20
N ASN A 146 7.11 6.25 20.42
CA ASN A 146 6.91 4.84 20.73
C ASN A 146 5.44 4.46 21.03
N THR A 147 4.49 5.18 20.43
CA THR A 147 3.06 4.88 20.58
C THR A 147 2.40 4.54 19.23
N MET A 148 1.35 3.71 19.26
CA MET A 148 0.53 3.42 18.10
C MET A 148 -0.14 4.67 17.54
N VAL A 149 -0.55 5.61 18.41
CA VAL A 149 -1.13 6.88 18.00
C VAL A 149 -0.13 7.71 17.21
N GLY A 150 1.12 7.77 17.66
CA GLY A 150 2.20 8.47 16.96
C GLY A 150 2.46 7.90 15.56
N LEU A 151 2.32 6.59 15.37
CA LEU A 151 2.48 5.93 14.07
C LEU A 151 1.29 6.18 13.12
N VAL A 152 0.06 6.17 13.65
CA VAL A 152 -1.18 6.22 12.86
C VAL A 152 -1.59 7.65 12.49
N LEU A 153 -1.42 8.60 13.40
CA LEU A 153 -2.00 9.95 13.29
C LEU A 153 -1.63 10.71 12.01
N PRO A 154 -0.37 10.73 11.52
CA PRO A 154 -0.03 11.43 10.29
C PRO A 154 -0.67 10.82 9.03
N ALA A 155 -1.00 9.54 9.05
CA ALA A 155 -1.58 8.84 7.92
C ALA A 155 -3.09 9.10 7.73
N ILE A 156 -3.78 9.61 8.77
CA ILE A 156 -5.24 9.83 8.74
C ILE A 156 -5.62 10.92 7.73
N GLY A 157 -4.80 11.95 7.57
CA GLY A 157 -5.04 13.09 6.67
C GLY A 157 -4.40 12.91 5.29
N ASN A 158 -4.79 11.91 4.51
CA ASN A 158 -4.17 11.63 3.21
C ASN A 158 -4.83 12.43 2.07
N GLY A 159 -4.13 13.45 1.56
CA GLY A 159 -4.62 14.33 0.50
C GLY A 159 -4.92 13.63 -0.82
N LEU A 160 -4.14 12.61 -1.21
CA LEU A 160 -4.39 11.83 -2.42
C LEU A 160 -5.71 11.06 -2.34
N SER A 161 -5.98 10.42 -1.20
CA SER A 161 -7.24 9.69 -0.98
C SER A 161 -8.45 10.62 -0.99
N ILE A 162 -8.33 11.81 -0.40
CA ILE A 162 -9.39 12.84 -0.45
C ILE A 162 -9.62 13.29 -1.90
N PHE A 163 -8.54 13.58 -2.64
CA PHE A 163 -8.61 13.97 -4.05
C PHE A 163 -9.33 12.93 -4.90
N LEU A 164 -8.91 11.66 -4.82
CA LEU A 164 -9.49 10.57 -5.61
C LEU A 164 -10.96 10.33 -5.28
N LEU A 165 -11.31 10.28 -4.00
CA LEU A 165 -12.71 10.11 -3.58
C LEU A 165 -13.58 11.29 -3.99
N ARG A 166 -13.06 12.52 -3.91
CA ARG A 166 -13.76 13.71 -4.39
C ARG A 166 -14.05 13.64 -5.88
N GLN A 167 -13.06 13.25 -6.71
CA GLN A 167 -13.29 13.10 -8.16
C GLN A 167 -14.36 12.07 -8.46
N PHE A 168 -14.40 10.99 -7.70
CA PHE A 168 -15.44 9.99 -7.86
C PHE A 168 -16.82 10.53 -7.42
N PHE A 169 -16.91 11.20 -6.29
CA PHE A 169 -18.18 11.78 -5.81
C PHE A 169 -18.76 12.83 -6.73
N LEU A 170 -17.92 13.59 -7.44
CA LEU A 170 -18.34 14.55 -8.46
C LEU A 170 -19.00 13.89 -9.69
N ASN A 171 -18.70 12.61 -9.97
CA ASN A 171 -19.33 11.86 -11.06
C ASN A 171 -20.71 11.28 -10.68
N ILE A 172 -21.10 11.32 -9.41
CA ILE A 172 -22.42 10.90 -8.96
C ILE A 172 -23.41 12.03 -9.29
N PRO A 173 -24.52 11.76 -10.02
CA PRO A 173 -25.51 12.79 -10.35
C PRO A 173 -26.04 13.50 -9.10
N TYR A 174 -25.91 14.83 -9.07
CA TYR A 174 -26.31 15.64 -7.93
C TYR A 174 -27.83 15.56 -7.66
N SER A 175 -28.64 15.28 -8.70
CA SER A 175 -30.09 15.06 -8.58
C SER A 175 -30.47 13.96 -7.58
N LEU A 176 -29.60 12.98 -7.34
CA LEU A 176 -29.80 11.97 -6.29
C LEU A 176 -29.75 12.59 -4.89
N ALA A 177 -28.85 13.56 -4.68
CA ALA A 177 -28.76 14.27 -3.42
C ALA A 177 -29.99 15.22 -3.23
N GLU A 178 -30.40 15.89 -4.30
CA GLU A 178 -31.61 16.77 -4.28
C GLU A 178 -32.86 15.97 -3.95
N ALA A 179 -33.10 14.85 -4.63
CA ALA A 179 -34.24 13.98 -4.35
C ALA A 179 -34.25 13.51 -2.89
N ALA A 180 -33.11 13.05 -2.39
CA ALA A 180 -32.98 12.62 -1.00
C ALA A 180 -33.19 13.78 0.01
N ARG A 181 -32.82 15.01 -0.36
CA ARG A 181 -33.14 16.20 0.46
C ARG A 181 -34.64 16.48 0.49
N MET A 182 -35.35 16.32 -0.62
CA MET A 182 -36.83 16.44 -0.67
C MET A 182 -37.51 15.37 0.18
N ASP A 183 -36.92 14.16 0.25
CA ASP A 183 -37.37 13.08 1.14
C ASP A 183 -36.97 13.29 2.62
N GLY A 184 -36.38 14.44 2.97
CA GLY A 184 -36.04 14.80 4.35
C GLY A 184 -34.75 14.23 4.89
N LEU A 185 -33.87 13.62 4.06
CA LEU A 185 -32.59 13.12 4.53
C LEU A 185 -31.66 14.28 4.91
N SER A 186 -30.95 14.10 6.03
CA SER A 186 -29.83 14.97 6.39
C SER A 186 -28.62 14.74 5.45
N TRP A 187 -27.69 15.68 5.39
CA TRP A 187 -26.45 15.51 4.61
C TRP A 187 -25.63 14.27 4.99
N PHE A 188 -25.57 13.95 6.28
CA PHE A 188 -24.94 12.71 6.75
C PHE A 188 -25.73 11.46 6.31
N GLY A 189 -27.07 11.55 6.27
CA GLY A 189 -27.93 10.49 5.73
C GLY A 189 -27.66 10.23 4.24
N ILE A 190 -27.51 11.29 3.44
CA ILE A 190 -27.17 11.23 2.01
C ILE A 190 -25.78 10.61 1.82
N TYR A 191 -24.78 11.09 2.57
CA TYR A 191 -23.44 10.52 2.56
C TYR A 191 -23.46 9.00 2.82
N ARG A 192 -24.11 8.58 3.90
CA ARG A 192 -24.11 7.17 4.33
C ARG A 192 -24.95 6.25 3.44
N ARG A 193 -26.11 6.74 2.95
CA ARG A 193 -27.08 5.89 2.24
C ARG A 193 -26.96 5.95 0.72
N ILE A 194 -26.33 6.99 0.17
CA ILE A 194 -26.21 7.19 -1.28
C ILE A 194 -24.75 7.15 -1.70
N TYR A 195 -23.94 8.09 -1.23
CA TYR A 195 -22.57 8.25 -1.71
C TYR A 195 -21.65 7.09 -1.32
N LEU A 196 -21.64 6.64 -0.07
CA LEU A 196 -20.82 5.51 0.36
C LEU A 196 -21.14 4.20 -0.38
N PRO A 197 -22.41 3.78 -0.50
CA PRO A 197 -22.75 2.56 -1.23
C PRO A 197 -22.41 2.60 -2.71
N LEU A 198 -22.64 3.74 -3.39
CA LEU A 198 -22.30 3.92 -4.80
C LEU A 198 -20.79 3.94 -5.06
N SER A 199 -20.00 4.27 -4.03
CA SER A 199 -18.54 4.45 -4.13
C SER A 199 -17.73 3.28 -3.60
N ARG A 200 -18.33 2.12 -3.36
CA ARG A 200 -17.64 0.96 -2.74
C ARG A 200 -16.32 0.60 -3.43
N ALA A 201 -16.31 0.54 -4.76
CA ALA A 201 -15.11 0.23 -5.53
C ALA A 201 -14.01 1.29 -5.35
N SER A 202 -14.38 2.57 -5.37
CA SER A 202 -13.45 3.69 -5.17
C SER A 202 -12.92 3.77 -3.74
N LEU A 203 -13.76 3.42 -2.74
CA LEU A 203 -13.34 3.32 -1.35
C LEU A 203 -12.32 2.18 -1.16
N VAL A 204 -12.53 1.03 -1.79
CA VAL A 204 -11.54 -0.06 -1.77
C VAL A 204 -10.24 0.39 -2.44
N GLY A 205 -10.31 1.06 -3.59
CA GLY A 205 -9.14 1.60 -4.26
C GLY A 205 -8.36 2.60 -3.40
N ALA A 206 -9.05 3.57 -2.79
CA ALA A 206 -8.44 4.53 -1.87
C ALA A 206 -7.86 3.84 -0.63
N GLY A 207 -8.54 2.84 -0.09
CA GLY A 207 -8.06 2.06 1.05
C GLY A 207 -6.79 1.28 0.74
N LEU A 208 -6.68 0.71 -0.46
CA LEU A 208 -5.47 0.03 -0.90
C LEU A 208 -4.29 0.99 -1.10
N ILE A 209 -4.55 2.18 -1.61
CA ILE A 209 -3.52 3.23 -1.70
C ILE A 209 -3.03 3.61 -0.30
N LEU A 210 -3.93 3.88 0.64
CA LEU A 210 -3.58 4.16 2.04
C LEU A 210 -2.78 3.02 2.66
N PHE A 211 -3.22 1.76 2.42
CA PHE A 211 -2.53 0.59 2.90
C PHE A 211 -1.09 0.50 2.37
N VAL A 212 -0.90 0.65 1.06
CA VAL A 212 0.43 0.55 0.45
C VAL A 212 1.36 1.64 0.98
N PHE A 213 0.89 2.89 1.08
CA PHE A 213 1.67 3.98 1.65
C PHE A 213 2.08 3.69 3.10
N GLN A 214 1.13 3.21 3.92
CA GLN A 214 1.41 2.93 5.33
C GLN A 214 2.30 1.70 5.51
N TRP A 215 2.06 0.65 4.71
CA TRP A 215 2.83 -0.60 4.79
C TRP A 215 4.30 -0.43 4.41
N GLN A 216 4.58 0.40 3.40
CA GLN A 216 5.93 0.69 2.95
C GLN A 216 6.63 1.81 3.76
N SER A 217 5.93 2.42 4.71
CA SER A 217 6.48 3.52 5.50
C SER A 217 7.68 3.04 6.31
N PHE A 218 8.82 3.71 6.11
CA PHE A 218 10.08 3.39 6.79
C PHE A 218 10.57 4.58 7.63
N LEU A 219 10.70 5.75 7.02
CA LEU A 219 11.29 6.92 7.66
C LEU A 219 10.52 7.37 8.90
N TRP A 220 9.18 7.46 8.80
CA TRP A 220 8.36 7.90 9.91
C TRP A 220 8.43 6.96 11.11
N PRO A 221 8.19 5.65 10.96
CA PRO A 221 8.37 4.71 12.06
C PRO A 221 9.79 4.70 12.65
N LEU A 222 10.83 4.84 11.82
CA LEU A 222 12.21 4.93 12.29
C LEU A 222 12.43 6.12 13.21
N LEU A 223 11.80 7.28 12.92
CA LEU A 223 11.94 8.50 13.71
C LEU A 223 11.09 8.49 14.99
N ILE A 224 9.88 7.92 14.94
CA ILE A 224 8.90 8.06 16.02
C ILE A 224 8.73 6.81 16.87
N ALA A 225 9.10 5.63 16.37
CA ALA A 225 8.96 4.35 17.06
C ALA A 225 10.25 3.51 17.01
N PRO A 226 11.39 4.04 17.51
CA PRO A 226 12.66 3.33 17.49
C PRO A 226 12.74 2.16 18.49
N SER A 227 11.88 2.12 19.52
CA SER A 227 11.87 1.05 20.51
C SER A 227 11.48 -0.30 19.90
N PRO A 228 12.14 -1.42 20.26
CA PRO A 228 11.78 -2.75 19.77
C PRO A 228 10.31 -3.10 19.93
N ASP A 229 9.66 -2.67 21.02
CA ASP A 229 8.25 -2.95 21.29
C ASP A 229 7.27 -2.25 20.34
N SER A 230 7.67 -1.12 19.79
CA SER A 230 6.81 -0.29 18.92
C SER A 230 7.21 -0.31 17.44
N ARG A 231 8.33 -0.95 17.10
CA ARG A 231 8.80 -1.06 15.71
C ARG A 231 7.79 -1.73 14.80
N VAL A 232 7.84 -1.33 13.53
CA VAL A 232 7.11 -1.97 12.41
C VAL A 232 8.06 -2.83 11.57
N ALA A 233 7.52 -3.80 10.85
CA ALA A 233 8.30 -4.79 10.12
C ALA A 233 9.35 -4.20 9.16
N PRO A 234 9.07 -3.16 8.33
CA PRO A 234 10.08 -2.58 7.46
C PRO A 234 11.32 -2.04 8.21
N VAL A 235 11.13 -1.52 9.43
CA VAL A 235 12.25 -1.03 10.25
C VAL A 235 12.97 -2.19 10.92
N ALA A 236 12.25 -3.19 11.42
CA ALA A 236 12.81 -4.32 12.15
C ALA A 236 13.65 -5.28 11.27
N ILE A 237 13.47 -5.27 9.94
CA ILE A 237 14.33 -6.05 9.02
C ILE A 237 15.80 -5.67 9.20
N ALA A 238 16.10 -4.41 9.51
CA ALA A 238 17.47 -3.95 9.71
C ALA A 238 18.14 -4.57 10.95
N ASP A 239 17.39 -5.10 11.90
CA ASP A 239 17.94 -5.74 13.10
C ASP A 239 18.68 -7.06 12.79
N PHE A 240 18.41 -7.67 11.62
CA PHE A 240 19.14 -8.85 11.14
C PHE A 240 20.52 -8.51 10.55
N ALA A 241 20.85 -7.22 10.40
CA ALA A 241 22.18 -6.70 10.08
C ALA A 241 22.84 -6.21 11.37
N GLN A 242 23.56 -7.10 12.07
CA GLN A 242 24.23 -6.82 13.34
C GLN A 242 25.71 -6.50 13.14
N GLU A 243 26.36 -5.93 14.18
CA GLU A 243 27.81 -5.65 14.16
C GLU A 243 28.66 -6.91 13.97
N SER A 244 28.17 -8.08 14.42
CA SER A 244 28.82 -9.39 14.27
C SER A 244 28.69 -9.98 12.87
N GLY A 245 27.91 -9.38 11.97
CA GLY A 245 27.60 -9.83 10.62
C GLY A 245 26.13 -9.73 10.26
N VAL A 246 25.82 -9.97 8.98
CA VAL A 246 24.45 -9.96 8.47
C VAL A 246 23.93 -11.39 8.37
N ASP A 247 22.85 -11.72 9.07
CA ASP A 247 22.13 -12.96 8.84
C ASP A 247 21.18 -12.82 7.64
N TYR A 248 21.75 -13.05 6.45
CA TYR A 248 20.99 -12.91 5.20
C TYR A 248 19.80 -13.86 5.10
N GLY A 249 19.88 -15.07 5.67
CA GLY A 249 18.79 -16.03 5.64
C GLY A 249 17.56 -15.53 6.40
N GLN A 250 17.77 -15.06 7.63
CA GLN A 250 16.71 -14.47 8.44
C GLN A 250 16.22 -13.15 7.83
N MET A 251 17.13 -12.32 7.32
CA MET A 251 16.76 -11.06 6.66
C MET A 251 15.84 -11.28 5.44
N PHE A 252 16.15 -12.27 4.58
CA PHE A 252 15.29 -12.64 3.46
C PHE A 252 13.97 -13.26 3.93
N ALA A 253 13.97 -14.10 4.96
CA ALA A 253 12.75 -14.67 5.53
C ALA A 253 11.84 -13.57 6.08
N ALA A 254 12.38 -12.59 6.81
CA ALA A 254 11.64 -11.43 7.31
C ALA A 254 11.08 -10.57 6.16
N ALA A 255 11.87 -10.35 5.11
CA ALA A 255 11.43 -9.60 3.92
C ALA A 255 10.27 -10.33 3.18
N ILE A 256 10.36 -11.65 3.02
CA ILE A 256 9.28 -12.45 2.40
C ILE A 256 8.01 -12.42 3.25
N LEU A 257 8.12 -12.58 4.57
CA LEU A 257 6.95 -12.47 5.48
C LEU A 257 6.31 -11.09 5.38
N THR A 258 7.12 -10.02 5.33
CA THR A 258 6.63 -8.65 5.14
C THR A 258 5.96 -8.48 3.79
N ALA A 259 6.53 -9.00 2.70
CA ALA A 259 5.98 -8.90 1.36
C ALA A 259 4.70 -9.75 1.15
N ALA A 260 4.54 -10.83 1.91
CA ALA A 260 3.38 -11.71 1.80
C ALA A 260 2.06 -11.01 2.14
N VAL A 261 2.06 -10.09 3.11
CA VAL A 261 0.84 -9.40 3.55
C VAL A 261 0.23 -8.52 2.44
N PRO A 262 0.96 -7.58 1.80
CA PRO A 262 0.42 -6.82 0.68
C PRO A 262 0.09 -7.71 -0.53
N LEU A 263 0.86 -8.77 -0.77
CA LEU A 263 0.58 -9.70 -1.86
C LEU A 263 -0.76 -10.40 -1.67
N ILE A 264 -1.02 -10.96 -0.49
CA ILE A 264 -2.30 -11.60 -0.15
C ILE A 264 -3.44 -10.59 -0.30
N LEU A 265 -3.27 -9.39 0.23
CA LEU A 265 -4.29 -8.35 0.17
C LEU A 265 -4.60 -7.94 -1.27
N LEU A 266 -3.57 -7.76 -2.12
CA LEU A 266 -3.75 -7.48 -3.55
C LEU A 266 -4.45 -8.61 -4.29
N LEU A 267 -4.11 -9.88 -4.00
CA LEU A 267 -4.78 -11.05 -4.59
C LEU A 267 -6.26 -11.13 -4.19
N VAL A 268 -6.60 -10.80 -2.95
CA VAL A 268 -7.99 -10.76 -2.48
C VAL A 268 -8.79 -9.67 -3.19
N PHE A 269 -8.20 -8.51 -3.37
CA PHE A 269 -8.88 -7.34 -3.93
C PHE A 269 -8.66 -7.11 -5.45
N GLN A 270 -7.93 -8.00 -6.16
CA GLN A 270 -7.61 -7.82 -7.58
C GLN A 270 -8.82 -7.60 -8.49
N ARG A 271 -9.98 -8.22 -8.17
CA ARG A 271 -11.20 -8.08 -8.97
C ARG A 271 -11.78 -6.66 -8.97
N GLN A 272 -11.58 -5.89 -7.89
CA GLN A 272 -12.03 -4.51 -7.79
C GLN A 272 -11.24 -3.57 -8.72
N PHE A 273 -9.98 -3.90 -9.04
CA PHE A 273 -9.16 -3.13 -9.97
C PHE A 273 -9.51 -3.39 -11.44
N THR A 274 -9.76 -4.64 -11.80
CA THR A 274 -10.04 -4.99 -13.21
C THR A 274 -11.39 -4.45 -13.69
N GLY A 275 -12.38 -4.33 -12.81
CA GLY A 275 -13.68 -3.76 -13.13
C GLY A 275 -13.66 -2.26 -13.47
N SER A 276 -12.78 -1.49 -12.83
CA SER A 276 -12.66 -0.05 -13.09
C SER A 276 -11.92 0.27 -14.40
N LEU A 277 -10.96 -0.56 -14.79
CA LEU A 277 -10.22 -0.40 -16.05
C LEU A 277 -11.07 -0.80 -17.26
N ALA A 278 -11.93 -1.82 -17.14
CA ALA A 278 -12.82 -2.24 -18.21
C ALA A 278 -13.91 -1.18 -18.53
N SER A 279 -14.37 -0.41 -17.53
CA SER A 279 -15.37 0.65 -17.74
C SER A 279 -14.79 1.93 -18.35
N SER A 280 -13.47 2.16 -18.26
CA SER A 280 -12.81 3.30 -18.89
C SER A 280 -12.43 3.04 -20.36
N GLY A 281 -12.28 1.77 -20.76
CA GLY A 281 -11.94 1.36 -22.13
C GLY A 281 -13.12 1.18 -23.09
N SER A 282 -14.36 1.28 -22.63
CA SER A 282 -15.57 1.08 -23.45
C SER A 282 -16.27 2.37 -23.89
N LYS A 283 -15.57 3.52 -23.82
CA LYS A 283 -16.05 4.80 -24.38
C LYS A 283 -15.32 5.09 -25.70
N GLU A 284 -15.55 4.24 -26.71
CA GLU A 284 -15.40 4.56 -28.14
C GLU A 284 -16.58 3.94 -28.88
#